data_5772f41fbd06ba12e96fbda6f8d955b0
#
_entry.id   5772f41fbd06ba12e96fbda6f8d955b0
#
_cell.length_a   1.000
_cell.length_b   1.000
_cell.length_c   1.000
_cell.angle_alpha   90.00
_cell.angle_beta   90.00
_cell.angle_gamma   90.00
#
_symmetry.space_group_name_H-M   'P 1'
#
loop_
_entity.id
_entity.type
_entity.pdbx_description
1 polymer ?
#
loop_
_entity_poly.entity_id
_entity_poly.type
_entity_poly.pdbx_seq_one_letter_code
_entity_poly.pdbx_strand_id
1 'polypeptide(L)'
;MILGIDHIGLATPEPLRTGAFLEALGLSPVDGGVADDYGVTCEFWRLPGQGPDIELVSPARPNSAIEGRLAGQGPGLYHVAFVVDDVEAELRRLRGSGLSPVDASPCRGARPGMTVAFMYVPRPAAFLVELVAYQESAERRV
;
A
#
# COMPACT_ATOMS: atom_id res chain seq x y z
N MET A 1 -8.30 15.45 0.66
CA MET A 1 -7.19 16.04 1.47
C MET A 1 -6.28 14.92 1.94
N ILE A 2 -5.00 15.10 1.78
CA ILE A 2 -3.98 14.15 2.28
C ILE A 2 -3.74 14.44 3.76
N LEU A 3 -3.85 13.40 4.59
CA LEU A 3 -3.77 13.53 6.05
C LEU A 3 -2.41 13.07 6.62
N GLY A 4 -1.67 12.26 5.88
CA GLY A 4 -0.38 11.76 6.33
C GLY A 4 0.10 10.57 5.51
N ILE A 5 1.23 9.99 5.92
CA ILE A 5 1.77 8.76 5.32
C ILE A 5 1.27 7.57 6.15
N ASP A 6 0.61 6.62 5.50
CA ASP A 6 0.10 5.42 6.15
C ASP A 6 1.16 4.33 6.22
N HIS A 7 1.79 4.03 5.09
CA HIS A 7 2.81 3.00 5.01
C HIS A 7 3.71 3.18 3.79
N ILE A 8 4.83 2.45 3.82
CA ILE A 8 5.75 2.31 2.70
C ILE A 8 5.73 0.85 2.28
N GLY A 9 5.46 0.59 1.02
CA GLY A 9 5.35 -0.76 0.48
C GLY A 9 6.67 -1.29 -0.06
N LEU A 10 6.98 -2.53 0.29
CA LEU A 10 8.09 -3.31 -0.25
C LEU A 10 7.55 -4.50 -1.03
N ALA A 11 7.96 -4.63 -2.28
CA ALA A 11 7.64 -5.79 -3.11
C ALA A 11 8.65 -6.91 -2.85
N THR A 12 8.18 -8.10 -2.52
CA THR A 12 9.05 -9.24 -2.25
C THR A 12 8.41 -10.56 -2.69
N PRO A 13 9.16 -11.47 -3.34
CA PRO A 13 8.69 -12.84 -3.57
C PRO A 13 8.92 -13.75 -2.35
N GLU A 14 9.66 -13.27 -1.34
CA GLU A 14 10.05 -14.05 -0.16
C GLU A 14 9.74 -13.30 1.14
N PRO A 15 8.46 -13.24 1.54
CA PRO A 15 8.07 -12.44 2.71
C PRO A 15 8.69 -12.90 4.03
N LEU A 16 8.93 -14.22 4.20
CA LEU A 16 9.56 -14.73 5.42
C LEU A 16 11.01 -14.23 5.58
N ARG A 17 11.79 -14.25 4.51
CA ARG A 17 13.18 -13.76 4.54
C ARG A 17 13.24 -12.25 4.69
N THR A 18 12.38 -11.55 3.99
CA THR A 18 12.30 -10.08 4.08
C THR A 18 11.86 -9.66 5.48
N GLY A 19 10.87 -10.34 6.04
CA GLY A 19 10.41 -10.11 7.43
C GLY A 19 11.51 -10.30 8.47
N ALA A 20 12.39 -11.28 8.27
CA ALA A 20 13.53 -11.48 9.17
C ALA A 20 14.47 -10.27 9.20
N PHE A 21 14.68 -9.60 8.06
CA PHE A 21 15.46 -8.36 8.02
C PHE A 21 14.73 -7.20 8.70
N LEU A 22 13.41 -7.09 8.55
CA LEU A 22 12.63 -6.07 9.26
C LEU A 22 12.68 -6.29 10.77
N GLU A 23 12.62 -7.54 11.22
CA GLU A 23 12.77 -7.86 12.63
C GLU A 23 14.15 -7.46 13.16
N ALA A 24 15.21 -7.70 12.39
CA ALA A 24 16.56 -7.28 12.75
C ALA A 24 16.68 -5.76 12.86
N LEU A 25 15.88 -5.00 12.10
CA LEU A 25 15.83 -3.54 12.19
C LEU A 25 14.99 -3.04 13.38
N GLY A 26 14.31 -3.93 14.07
CA GLY A 26 13.50 -3.58 15.24
C GLY A 26 12.00 -3.48 15.00
N LEU A 27 11.54 -3.82 13.78
CA LEU A 27 10.11 -3.84 13.48
C LEU A 27 9.48 -5.14 13.98
N SER A 28 8.18 -5.08 14.25
CA SER A 28 7.37 -6.24 14.58
C SER A 28 6.13 -6.31 13.67
N PRO A 29 5.68 -7.51 13.28
CA PRO A 29 4.45 -7.63 12.52
C PRO A 29 3.24 -7.25 13.39
N VAL A 30 2.31 -6.49 12.83
CA VAL A 30 1.11 -6.03 13.56
C VAL A 30 -0.17 -6.62 12.99
N ASP A 31 -0.31 -6.67 11.68
CA ASP A 31 -1.45 -7.28 11.01
C ASP A 31 -1.11 -7.59 9.55
N GLY A 32 -2.09 -8.11 8.84
CA GLY A 32 -1.94 -8.43 7.42
C GLY A 32 -3.25 -8.96 6.85
N GLY A 33 -3.23 -9.26 5.59
CA GLY A 33 -4.37 -9.80 4.87
C GLY A 33 -4.08 -9.97 3.39
N VAL A 34 -5.11 -10.32 2.64
CA VAL A 34 -5.05 -10.46 1.19
C VAL A 34 -5.88 -9.35 0.54
N ALA A 35 -5.27 -8.64 -0.38
CA ALA A 35 -5.98 -7.69 -1.23
C ALA A 35 -6.40 -8.44 -2.50
N ASP A 36 -7.61 -8.98 -2.50
CA ASP A 36 -8.09 -9.92 -3.53
C ASP A 36 -8.10 -9.32 -4.93
N ASP A 37 -8.48 -8.05 -5.07
CA ASP A 37 -8.53 -7.38 -6.37
C ASP A 37 -7.14 -7.29 -7.03
N TYR A 38 -6.08 -7.24 -6.22
CA TYR A 38 -4.70 -7.21 -6.70
C TYR A 38 -4.03 -8.57 -6.69
N GLY A 39 -4.60 -9.55 -5.99
CA GLY A 39 -4.01 -10.88 -5.86
C GLY A 39 -2.71 -10.89 -5.08
N VAL A 40 -2.60 -10.07 -4.05
CA VAL A 40 -1.40 -9.95 -3.23
C VAL A 40 -1.69 -10.21 -1.76
N THR A 41 -0.68 -10.74 -1.08
CA THR A 41 -0.66 -10.86 0.38
C THR A 41 0.12 -9.68 0.94
N CYS A 42 -0.42 -9.05 1.97
CA CYS A 42 0.18 -7.90 2.62
C CYS A 42 0.42 -8.18 4.09
N GLU A 43 1.61 -7.84 4.57
CA GLU A 43 1.96 -7.88 5.99
C GLU A 43 2.42 -6.50 6.42
N PHE A 44 1.87 -6.00 7.51
CA PHE A 44 2.24 -4.67 8.03
C PHE A 44 3.15 -4.83 9.24
N TRP A 45 4.26 -4.11 9.22
CA TRP A 45 5.32 -4.13 10.21
C TRP A 45 5.52 -2.74 10.78
N ARG A 46 5.80 -2.66 12.07
CA ARG A 46 5.85 -1.38 12.79
C ARG A 46 7.04 -1.31 13.74
N LEU A 47 7.66 -0.13 13.79
CA LEU A 47 8.62 0.20 14.84
C LEU A 47 7.89 0.57 16.14
N PRO A 48 8.50 0.37 17.31
CA PRO A 48 7.99 0.95 18.55
C PRO A 48 7.87 2.46 18.42
N GLY A 49 6.75 3.03 18.88
CA GLY A 49 6.49 4.46 18.81
C GLY A 49 5.56 4.83 17.67
N GLN A 50 5.77 5.99 17.07
CA GLN A 50 4.95 6.53 16.00
C GLN A 50 5.71 6.53 14.68
N GLY A 51 4.97 6.43 13.60
CA GLY A 51 5.49 6.49 12.26
C GLY A 51 4.68 5.63 11.31
N PRO A 52 4.95 5.71 10.02
CA PRO A 52 4.30 4.85 9.04
C PRO A 52 4.73 3.39 9.22
N ASP A 53 3.83 2.48 8.89
CA ASP A 53 4.15 1.06 8.81
C ASP A 53 5.01 0.77 7.60
N ILE A 54 5.71 -0.36 7.61
CA ILE A 54 6.30 -0.97 6.42
C ILE A 54 5.38 -2.13 6.02
N GLU A 55 4.95 -2.15 4.77
CA GLU A 55 4.12 -3.21 4.23
C GLU A 55 4.94 -4.12 3.33
N LEU A 56 4.94 -5.42 3.61
CA LEU A 56 5.45 -6.42 2.67
C LEU A 56 4.34 -6.86 1.75
N VAL A 57 4.57 -6.72 0.44
CA VAL A 57 3.62 -7.11 -0.60
C VAL A 57 4.22 -8.27 -1.38
N SER A 58 3.53 -9.42 -1.37
CA SER A 58 3.97 -10.61 -2.08
C SER A 58 2.82 -11.20 -2.91
N PRO A 59 3.10 -11.96 -3.98
CA PRO A 59 2.05 -12.58 -4.78
C PRO A 59 1.24 -13.59 -3.96
N ALA A 60 -0.10 -13.48 -3.99
CA ALA A 60 -1.01 -14.46 -3.39
C ALA A 60 -1.47 -15.51 -4.41
N ARG A 61 -1.33 -15.21 -5.70
CA ARG A 61 -1.73 -16.09 -6.80
C ARG A 61 -0.97 -15.71 -8.08
N PRO A 62 -0.96 -16.60 -9.11
CA PRO A 62 -0.48 -16.23 -10.43
C PRO A 62 -1.24 -15.02 -11.00
N ASN A 63 -0.58 -14.24 -11.82
CA ASN A 63 -1.13 -13.01 -12.42
C ASN A 63 -1.54 -11.94 -11.39
N SER A 64 -0.82 -11.88 -10.26
CA SER A 64 -1.00 -10.81 -9.29
C SER A 64 -0.54 -9.47 -9.87
N ALA A 65 -1.08 -8.37 -9.32
CA ALA A 65 -0.72 -7.03 -9.76
C ALA A 65 0.77 -6.70 -9.59
N ILE A 66 1.48 -7.42 -8.71
CA ILE A 66 2.90 -7.19 -8.42
C ILE A 66 3.84 -8.04 -9.29
N GLU A 67 3.31 -9.01 -10.03
CA GLU A 67 4.12 -9.97 -10.80
C GLU A 67 4.99 -9.28 -11.85
N GLY A 68 4.43 -8.35 -12.60
CA GLY A 68 5.17 -7.57 -13.60
C GLY A 68 6.28 -6.73 -13.00
N ARG A 69 6.05 -6.16 -11.82
CA ARG A 69 7.05 -5.40 -11.07
C ARG A 69 8.22 -6.30 -10.66
N LEU A 70 7.93 -7.47 -10.10
CA LEU A 70 8.97 -8.41 -9.66
C LEU A 70 9.78 -8.95 -10.82
N ALA A 71 9.13 -9.24 -11.96
CA ALA A 71 9.81 -9.71 -13.17
C ALA A 71 10.69 -8.63 -13.83
N GLY A 72 10.21 -7.38 -13.86
CA GLY A 72 10.89 -6.28 -14.54
C GLY A 72 11.97 -5.59 -13.72
N GLN A 73 11.63 -5.16 -12.51
CA GLN A 73 12.50 -4.38 -11.62
C GLN A 73 13.04 -5.18 -10.44
N GLY A 74 12.50 -6.36 -10.20
CA GLY A 74 12.83 -7.16 -9.03
C GLY A 74 12.21 -6.63 -7.73
N PRO A 75 12.57 -7.21 -6.59
CA PRO A 75 12.08 -6.78 -5.28
C PRO A 75 12.63 -5.42 -4.88
N GLY A 76 12.02 -4.79 -3.90
CA GLY A 76 12.46 -3.53 -3.32
C GLY A 76 11.33 -2.57 -3.02
N LEU A 77 11.66 -1.30 -2.85
CA LEU A 77 10.70 -0.23 -2.60
C LEU A 77 9.68 -0.16 -3.73
N TYR A 78 8.40 -0.19 -3.38
CA TYR A 78 7.31 -0.34 -4.35
C TYR A 78 6.42 0.89 -4.39
N HIS A 79 5.89 1.31 -3.26
CA HIS A 79 5.01 2.48 -3.21
C HIS A 79 5.07 3.21 -1.88
N VAL A 80 4.56 4.44 -1.88
CA VAL A 80 4.26 5.21 -0.67
C VAL A 80 2.75 5.39 -0.59
N ALA A 81 2.15 5.04 0.53
CA ALA A 81 0.72 5.18 0.75
C ALA A 81 0.41 6.39 1.62
N PHE A 82 -0.55 7.19 1.17
CA PHE A 82 -1.02 8.37 1.87
C PHE A 82 -2.44 8.14 2.38
N VAL A 83 -2.67 8.44 3.64
CA VAL A 83 -4.02 8.48 4.20
C VAL A 83 -4.74 9.71 3.67
N VAL A 84 -5.94 9.51 3.16
CA VAL A 84 -6.80 10.58 2.65
C VAL A 84 -8.19 10.47 3.27
N ASP A 85 -8.93 11.56 3.26
CA ASP A 85 -10.31 11.58 3.76
C ASP A 85 -11.29 10.95 2.75
N ASP A 86 -11.04 11.09 1.46
CA ASP A 86 -11.90 10.60 0.37
C ASP A 86 -11.04 10.20 -0.82
N VAL A 87 -10.89 8.88 -1.04
CA VAL A 87 -10.05 8.32 -2.11
C VAL A 87 -10.53 8.79 -3.48
N GLU A 88 -11.84 8.76 -3.72
CA GLU A 88 -12.39 9.10 -5.03
C GLU A 88 -12.19 10.58 -5.38
N ALA A 89 -12.40 11.46 -4.39
CA ALA A 89 -12.16 12.89 -4.57
C ALA A 89 -10.68 13.20 -4.85
N GLU A 90 -9.77 12.52 -4.13
CA GLU A 90 -8.33 12.68 -4.34
C GLU A 90 -7.87 12.14 -5.69
N LEU A 91 -8.44 11.01 -6.16
CA LEU A 91 -8.18 10.52 -7.51
C LEU A 91 -8.49 11.60 -8.56
N ARG A 92 -9.64 12.25 -8.45
CA ARG A 92 -10.02 13.32 -9.38
C ARG A 92 -9.09 14.52 -9.29
N ARG A 93 -8.79 14.95 -8.08
CA ARG A 93 -7.92 16.12 -7.84
C ARG A 93 -6.51 15.89 -8.40
N LEU A 94 -5.91 14.75 -8.09
CA LEU A 94 -4.54 14.43 -8.49
C LEU A 94 -4.43 14.13 -9.99
N ARG A 95 -5.46 13.56 -10.59
CA ARG A 95 -5.52 13.42 -12.06
C ARG A 95 -5.45 14.80 -12.72
N GLY A 96 -6.16 15.78 -12.19
CA GLY A 96 -6.11 17.17 -12.66
C GLY A 96 -4.74 17.83 -12.45
N SER A 97 -3.93 17.29 -11.55
CA SER A 97 -2.57 17.78 -11.29
C SER A 97 -1.48 16.99 -12.04
N GLY A 98 -1.86 16.08 -12.93
CA GLY A 98 -0.92 15.39 -13.79
C GLY A 98 -0.50 14.00 -13.35
N LEU A 99 -1.02 13.48 -12.23
CA LEU A 99 -0.80 12.08 -11.86
C LEU A 99 -1.66 11.16 -12.72
N SER A 100 -1.10 10.00 -13.09
CA SER A 100 -1.80 9.01 -13.91
C SER A 100 -2.46 7.97 -13.00
N PRO A 101 -3.78 7.71 -13.13
CA PRO A 101 -4.42 6.65 -12.38
C PRO A 101 -3.96 5.28 -12.88
N VAL A 102 -3.60 4.40 -11.94
CA VAL A 102 -3.41 2.98 -12.19
C VAL A 102 -4.75 2.28 -12.04
N ASP A 103 -5.49 2.62 -10.97
CA ASP A 103 -6.85 2.18 -10.76
C ASP A 103 -7.84 3.24 -11.26
N ALA A 104 -8.84 2.82 -12.01
CA ALA A 104 -9.90 3.71 -12.49
C ALA A 104 -10.84 4.12 -11.35
N SER A 105 -11.02 3.26 -10.35
CA SER A 105 -11.89 3.44 -9.20
C SER A 105 -11.28 2.76 -7.97
N PRO A 106 -11.70 3.17 -6.75
CA PRO A 106 -11.17 2.55 -5.53
C PRO A 106 -11.49 1.06 -5.42
N CYS A 107 -10.57 0.33 -4.80
CA CYS A 107 -10.64 -1.10 -4.52
C CYS A 107 -10.54 -1.34 -3.02
N ARG A 108 -10.83 -2.58 -2.59
CA ARG A 108 -10.58 -3.00 -1.21
C ARG A 108 -9.10 -3.27 -0.99
N GLY A 109 -8.56 -2.76 0.11
CA GLY A 109 -7.23 -3.08 0.58
C GLY A 109 -7.20 -4.34 1.46
N ALA A 110 -6.02 -4.65 1.98
CA ALA A 110 -5.79 -5.87 2.77
C ALA A 110 -6.37 -5.81 4.18
N ARG A 111 -6.54 -4.62 4.74
CA ARG A 111 -7.10 -4.43 6.09
C ARG A 111 -8.62 -4.28 6.03
N PRO A 112 -9.36 -4.71 7.08
CA PRO A 112 -10.79 -4.46 7.14
C PRO A 112 -11.13 -2.97 7.05
N GLY A 113 -12.13 -2.61 6.23
CA GLY A 113 -12.55 -1.22 6.06
C GLY A 113 -11.61 -0.35 5.25
N MET A 114 -10.56 -0.92 4.69
CA MET A 114 -9.55 -0.22 3.90
C MET A 114 -10.00 -0.07 2.44
N THR A 115 -10.03 1.16 1.96
CA THR A 115 -10.29 1.48 0.55
C THR A 115 -9.03 2.09 -0.03
N VAL A 116 -8.61 1.63 -1.20
CA VAL A 116 -7.35 2.04 -1.81
C VAL A 116 -7.50 2.34 -3.29
N ALA A 117 -6.58 3.15 -3.82
CA ALA A 117 -6.39 3.32 -5.26
C ALA A 117 -4.95 3.73 -5.53
N PHE A 118 -4.38 3.17 -6.59
CA PHE A 118 -3.01 3.48 -7.00
C PHE A 118 -2.98 4.52 -8.11
N MET A 119 -1.98 5.38 -8.03
CA MET A 119 -1.65 6.38 -9.03
C MET A 119 -0.15 6.38 -9.28
N TYR A 120 0.24 6.82 -10.45
CA TYR A 120 1.66 6.95 -10.81
C TYR A 120 2.04 8.41 -10.91
N VAL A 121 3.11 8.79 -10.19
CA VAL A 121 3.72 10.11 -10.33
C VAL A 121 4.69 10.05 -11.50
N PRO A 122 4.46 10.85 -12.56
CA PRO A 122 5.30 10.75 -13.76
C PRO A 122 6.71 11.28 -13.55
N ARG A 123 7.54 11.09 -14.57
CA ARG A 123 8.89 11.67 -14.59
C ARG A 123 8.82 13.18 -14.40
N PRO A 124 9.79 13.77 -13.69
CA PRO A 124 11.07 13.16 -13.26
C PRO A 124 11.03 12.36 -11.96
N ALA A 125 9.92 12.36 -11.23
CA ALA A 125 9.83 11.65 -9.96
C ALA A 125 9.71 10.13 -10.14
N ALA A 126 8.79 9.67 -10.97
CA ALA A 126 8.64 8.26 -11.41
C ALA A 126 8.47 7.27 -10.25
N PHE A 127 7.40 7.39 -9.46
CA PHE A 127 7.10 6.44 -8.39
C PHE A 127 5.59 6.18 -8.24
N LEU A 128 5.27 5.06 -7.61
CA LEU A 128 3.89 4.64 -7.37
C LEU A 128 3.39 5.19 -6.03
N VAL A 129 2.19 5.71 -6.05
CA VAL A 129 1.49 6.24 -4.88
C VAL A 129 0.22 5.43 -4.64
N GLU A 130 -0.07 5.14 -3.38
CA GLU A 130 -1.34 4.56 -2.97
C GLU A 130 -2.12 5.60 -2.15
N LEU A 131 -3.39 5.77 -2.47
CA LEU A 131 -4.32 6.56 -1.66
C LEU A 131 -5.11 5.59 -0.79
N VAL A 132 -5.18 5.86 0.51
CA VAL A 132 -5.79 4.96 1.48
C VAL A 132 -6.79 5.69 2.35
N ALA A 133 -7.98 5.13 2.51
CA ALA A 133 -8.94 5.58 3.50
C ALA A 133 -9.46 4.38 4.29
N TYR A 134 -9.74 4.60 5.57
CA TYR A 134 -10.29 3.60 6.46
C TYR A 134 -11.70 4.00 6.85
N GLN A 135 -12.64 3.06 6.79
CA GLN A 135 -13.97 3.27 7.37
C GLN A 135 -13.84 3.31 8.89
N GLU A 136 -14.46 4.30 9.53
CA GLU A 136 -14.60 4.29 10.97
C GLU A 136 -15.42 3.05 11.37
N SER A 137 -14.84 2.17 12.18
CA SER A 137 -15.60 1.08 12.76
C SER A 137 -16.67 1.67 13.67
N ALA A 138 -17.88 1.11 13.61
CA ALA A 138 -19.00 1.55 14.46
C ALA A 138 -18.67 1.48 15.98
N GLU A 139 -17.62 0.75 16.34
CA GLU A 139 -17.13 0.60 17.71
C GLU A 139 -16.38 1.83 18.27
N ARG A 140 -15.99 2.77 17.41
CA ARG A 140 -15.34 4.02 17.85
C ARG A 140 -16.33 5.18 18.08
N ARG A 141 -17.62 4.94 17.93
CA ARG A 141 -18.68 5.95 18.13
C ARG A 141 -19.31 5.92 19.52
N VAL A 142 -18.62 5.37 20.48
CA VAL A 142 -19.10 5.39 21.88
C VAL A 142 -18.34 6.44 22.68
#